data_96dc6150d3be3e471f177fed3979d2d1
#
_entry.id   96dc6150d3be3e471f177fed3979d2d1
#
_cell.length_a   1.000
_cell.length_b   1.000
_cell.length_c   1.000
_cell.angle_alpha   90.00
_cell.angle_beta   90.00
_cell.angle_gamma   90.00
#
_symmetry.space_group_name_H-M   'P 1'
#
loop_
_entity.id
_entity.type
_entity.pdbx_description
1 polymer ?
#
loop_
_entity_poly.entity_id
_entity_poly.type
_entity_poly.pdbx_seq_one_letter_code
_entity_poly.pdbx_strand_id
1 'polypeptide(L)'
;MPYKDKRKQKKAQAEWYQRNKDTIGKRKRQQKSAAKQWVYEYKLRNSVCSDCKISYPPHVLDFDHLKNKSFGISRALHVGTTIDKIKEEIKKCEIVCANCHRERTYERQQGAS
;
A
#
# COMPACT_ATOMS: atom_id res chain seq x y z
N MET A 1 25.82 0.57 27.66
CA MET A 1 24.51 1.26 27.65
C MET A 1 24.72 2.74 27.92
N PRO A 2 24.27 3.60 27.00
CA PRO A 2 24.44 5.05 27.20
C PRO A 2 23.63 5.60 28.38
N TYR A 3 22.58 4.90 28.80
CA TYR A 3 21.76 5.30 29.94
C TYR A 3 21.65 4.16 30.94
N LYS A 4 22.02 4.43 32.19
CA LYS A 4 21.85 3.48 33.28
C LYS A 4 20.44 3.53 33.88
N ASP A 5 19.71 4.62 33.66
CA ASP A 5 18.37 4.87 34.19
C ASP A 5 17.36 4.92 33.04
N LYS A 6 16.37 4.03 33.09
CA LYS A 6 15.30 3.97 32.08
C LYS A 6 14.48 5.25 32.01
N ARG A 7 14.32 5.98 33.11
CA ARG A 7 13.61 7.26 33.13
C ARG A 7 14.34 8.31 32.30
N LYS A 8 15.66 8.39 32.42
CA LYS A 8 16.47 9.30 31.60
C LYS A 8 16.41 8.94 30.12
N GLN A 9 16.42 7.64 29.83
CA GLN A 9 16.31 7.16 28.44
C GLN A 9 14.97 7.54 27.84
N LYS A 10 13.85 7.32 28.54
CA LYS A 10 12.51 7.69 28.08
C LYS A 10 12.40 9.19 27.87
N LYS A 11 12.93 9.98 28.80
CA LYS A 11 12.92 11.44 28.70
C LYS A 11 13.69 11.91 27.46
N ALA A 12 14.87 11.35 27.23
CA ALA A 12 15.69 11.69 26.07
C ALA A 12 15.00 11.35 24.75
N GLN A 13 14.35 10.18 24.69
CA GLN A 13 13.58 9.76 23.52
C GLN A 13 12.37 10.67 23.26
N ALA A 14 11.65 11.04 24.33
CA ALA A 14 10.50 11.95 24.21
C ALA A 14 10.93 13.32 23.72
N GLU A 15 12.05 13.85 24.25
CA GLU A 15 12.60 15.15 23.82
C GLU A 15 13.03 15.10 22.36
N TRP A 16 13.72 14.03 21.96
CA TRP A 16 14.14 13.83 20.57
C TRP A 16 12.92 13.80 19.64
N TYR A 17 11.89 13.04 20.01
CA TYR A 17 10.67 12.96 19.22
C TYR A 17 9.99 14.31 19.07
N GLN A 18 9.86 15.06 20.18
CA GLN A 18 9.23 16.39 20.14
C GLN A 18 9.99 17.35 19.21
N ARG A 19 11.32 17.28 19.20
CA ARG A 19 12.13 18.11 18.31
C ARG A 19 12.02 17.70 16.84
N ASN A 20 11.78 16.42 16.56
CA ASN A 20 11.83 15.87 15.22
C ASN A 20 10.48 15.46 14.65
N LYS A 21 9.40 15.55 15.41
CA LYS A 21 8.08 15.08 14.99
C LYS A 21 7.58 15.69 13.69
N ASP A 22 7.83 16.97 13.47
CA ASP A 22 7.40 17.66 12.26
C ASP A 22 8.15 17.14 11.03
N THR A 23 9.46 16.97 11.17
CA THR A 23 10.30 16.41 10.10
C THR A 23 9.90 14.97 9.78
N ILE A 24 9.67 14.15 10.81
CA ILE A 24 9.24 12.77 10.65
C ILE A 24 7.88 12.72 9.95
N GLY A 25 6.92 13.50 10.41
CA GLY A 25 5.59 13.57 9.83
C GLY A 25 5.61 14.03 8.38
N LYS A 26 6.40 15.04 8.06
CA LYS A 26 6.56 15.55 6.70
C LYS A 26 7.15 14.49 5.78
N ARG A 27 8.19 13.77 6.23
CA ARG A 27 8.81 12.69 5.47
C ARG A 27 7.82 11.58 5.17
N LYS A 28 7.04 11.15 6.16
CA LYS A 28 6.00 10.12 5.98
C LYS A 28 4.93 10.56 5.00
N ARG A 29 4.46 11.80 5.08
CA ARG A 29 3.47 12.35 4.14
C ARG A 29 3.99 12.37 2.72
N GLN A 30 5.24 12.79 2.52
CA GLN A 30 5.87 12.79 1.20
C GLN A 30 6.00 11.38 0.64
N GLN A 31 6.37 10.40 1.46
CA GLN A 31 6.49 9.01 1.05
C GLN A 31 5.14 8.44 0.64
N LYS A 32 4.08 8.68 1.43
CA LYS A 32 2.72 8.25 1.09
C LYS A 32 2.23 8.89 -0.20
N SER A 33 2.47 10.18 -0.37
CA SER A 33 2.05 10.93 -1.55
C SER A 33 2.75 10.40 -2.81
N ALA A 34 4.06 10.17 -2.74
CA ALA A 34 4.83 9.62 -3.85
C ALA A 34 4.35 8.22 -4.24
N ALA A 35 4.07 7.36 -3.25
CA ALA A 35 3.59 6.01 -3.49
C ALA A 35 2.20 6.02 -4.14
N LYS A 36 1.28 6.86 -3.65
CA LYS A 36 -0.06 7.02 -4.22
C LYS A 36 0.01 7.51 -5.66
N GLN A 37 0.87 8.49 -5.93
CA GLN A 37 1.06 9.03 -7.28
C GLN A 37 1.60 7.95 -8.22
N TRP A 38 2.58 7.17 -7.79
CA TRP A 38 3.14 6.09 -8.59
C TRP A 38 2.08 5.04 -8.93
N VAL A 39 1.27 4.63 -7.95
CA VAL A 39 0.19 3.65 -8.16
C VAL A 39 -0.86 4.20 -9.10
N TYR A 40 -1.24 5.47 -8.95
CA TYR A 40 -2.20 6.13 -9.83
C TYR A 40 -1.70 6.11 -11.29
N GLU A 41 -0.45 6.48 -11.51
CA GLU A 41 0.16 6.48 -12.84
C GLU A 41 0.27 5.06 -13.42
N TYR A 42 0.58 4.09 -12.57
CA TYR A 42 0.60 2.68 -12.98
C TYR A 42 -0.77 2.25 -13.49
N LYS A 43 -1.84 2.58 -12.78
CA LYS A 43 -3.20 2.25 -13.19
C LYS A 43 -3.61 2.99 -14.48
N LEU A 44 -3.13 4.21 -14.69
CA LEU A 44 -3.37 4.93 -15.94
C LEU A 44 -2.74 4.20 -17.13
N ARG A 45 -1.53 3.68 -16.96
CA ARG A 45 -0.82 2.94 -18.01
C ARG A 45 -1.37 1.53 -18.21
N ASN A 46 -2.03 0.98 -17.20
CA ASN A 46 -2.57 -0.39 -17.21
C ASN A 46 -4.05 -0.35 -16.86
N SER A 47 -4.81 0.40 -17.68
CA SER A 47 -6.21 0.74 -17.37
C SER A 47 -7.23 -0.31 -17.81
N VAL A 48 -6.79 -1.39 -18.46
CA VAL A 48 -7.70 -2.42 -18.99
C VAL A 48 -7.87 -3.54 -17.98
N CYS A 49 -9.12 -3.82 -17.61
CA CYS A 49 -9.43 -4.95 -16.74
C CYS A 49 -9.00 -6.27 -17.38
N SER A 50 -8.31 -7.11 -16.61
CA SER A 50 -7.83 -8.41 -17.11
C SER A 50 -8.96 -9.36 -17.49
N ASP A 51 -10.12 -9.23 -16.87
CA ASP A 51 -11.26 -10.13 -17.09
C ASP A 51 -12.21 -9.65 -18.18
N CYS A 52 -12.78 -8.45 -18.02
CA CYS A 52 -13.78 -7.95 -18.97
C CYS A 52 -13.18 -7.17 -20.15
N LYS A 53 -11.88 -6.86 -20.10
CA LYS A 53 -11.14 -6.17 -21.17
C LYS A 53 -11.63 -4.76 -21.47
N ILE A 54 -12.33 -4.15 -20.54
CA ILE A 54 -12.80 -2.76 -20.64
C ILE A 54 -11.83 -1.87 -19.89
N SER A 55 -11.55 -0.68 -20.45
CA SER A 55 -10.70 0.32 -19.82
C SER A 55 -11.52 1.15 -18.83
N TYR A 56 -10.93 1.42 -17.67
CA TYR A 56 -11.58 2.18 -16.59
C TYR A 56 -10.61 3.23 -16.03
N PRO A 57 -11.15 4.30 -15.40
CA PRO A 57 -10.31 5.23 -14.65
C PRO A 57 -9.71 4.54 -13.41
N PRO A 58 -8.59 5.06 -12.90
CA PRO A 58 -7.85 4.38 -11.81
C PRO A 58 -8.67 4.05 -10.57
N HIS A 59 -9.64 4.89 -10.19
CA HIS A 59 -10.44 4.66 -8.99
C HIS A 59 -11.39 3.45 -9.10
N VAL A 60 -11.61 2.94 -10.31
CA VAL A 60 -12.46 1.76 -10.57
C VAL A 60 -11.63 0.49 -10.61
N LEU A 61 -10.31 0.61 -10.70
CA LEU A 61 -9.38 -0.51 -10.86
C LEU A 61 -8.81 -0.96 -9.53
N ASP A 62 -8.80 -2.27 -9.33
CA ASP A 62 -8.24 -2.90 -8.13
C ASP A 62 -7.08 -3.80 -8.51
N PHE A 63 -6.18 -4.04 -7.54
CA PHE A 63 -5.13 -5.05 -7.65
C PHE A 63 -5.63 -6.34 -7.01
N ASP A 64 -5.70 -7.41 -7.80
CA ASP A 64 -6.09 -8.72 -7.31
C ASP A 64 -4.87 -9.62 -7.22
N HIS A 65 -4.52 -10.05 -6.01
CA HIS A 65 -3.38 -10.92 -5.80
C HIS A 65 -3.67 -12.32 -6.32
N LEU A 66 -2.75 -12.83 -7.14
CA LEU A 66 -2.88 -14.18 -7.68
C LEU A 66 -2.36 -15.24 -6.72
N LYS A 67 -1.29 -14.91 -5.98
CA LYS A 67 -0.67 -15.83 -5.01
C LYS A 67 0.30 -15.06 -4.11
N ASN A 68 0.68 -15.68 -3.00
CA ASN A 68 1.74 -15.20 -2.10
C ASN A 68 1.55 -13.76 -1.63
N LYS A 69 0.31 -13.38 -1.32
CA LYS A 69 0.02 -12.05 -0.81
C LYS A 69 0.75 -11.79 0.50
N SER A 70 1.61 -10.75 0.52
CA SER A 70 2.28 -10.30 1.73
C SER A 70 1.47 -9.22 2.44
N PHE A 71 0.85 -8.31 1.67
CA PHE A 71 0.00 -7.24 2.23
C PHE A 71 -0.93 -6.70 1.13
N GLY A 72 -1.99 -6.00 1.56
CA GLY A 72 -2.89 -5.31 0.62
C GLY A 72 -2.28 -4.00 0.13
N ILE A 73 -2.44 -3.69 -1.15
CA ILE A 73 -1.87 -2.47 -1.74
C ILE A 73 -2.49 -1.22 -1.11
N SER A 74 -3.83 -1.19 -0.95
CA SER A 74 -4.52 -0.05 -0.34
C SER A 74 -4.04 0.21 1.08
N ARG A 75 -3.86 -0.85 1.87
CA ARG A 75 -3.34 -0.73 3.24
C ARG A 75 -1.90 -0.21 3.24
N ALA A 76 -1.07 -0.72 2.32
CA ALA A 76 0.32 -0.29 2.20
C ALA A 76 0.41 1.21 1.90
N LEU A 77 -0.45 1.73 1.03
CA LEU A 77 -0.52 3.15 0.73
C LEU A 77 -0.95 3.96 1.95
N HIS A 78 -1.87 3.43 2.74
CA HIS A 78 -2.36 4.10 3.94
C HIS A 78 -1.31 4.18 5.05
N VAL A 79 -0.55 3.11 5.27
CA VAL A 79 0.46 3.06 6.34
C VAL A 79 1.84 3.60 5.94
N GLY A 80 2.03 3.95 4.67
CA GLY A 80 3.27 4.56 4.21
C GLY A 80 4.38 3.57 3.88
N THR A 81 4.04 2.40 3.34
CA THR A 81 5.01 1.42 2.85
C THR A 81 5.82 2.02 1.71
N THR A 82 7.10 1.64 1.59
CA THR A 82 7.99 2.17 0.55
C THR A 82 7.52 1.76 -0.85
N ILE A 83 7.82 2.62 -1.83
CA ILE A 83 7.47 2.35 -3.24
C ILE A 83 8.06 1.03 -3.72
N ASP A 84 9.29 0.72 -3.34
CA ASP A 84 9.96 -0.50 -3.78
C ASP A 84 9.23 -1.76 -3.33
N LYS A 85 8.76 -1.79 -2.08
CA LYS A 85 7.96 -2.90 -1.56
C LYS A 85 6.61 -3.00 -2.27
N ILE A 86 5.98 -1.86 -2.56
CA ILE A 86 4.71 -1.81 -3.27
C ILE A 86 4.87 -2.33 -4.69
N LYS A 87 5.94 -1.94 -5.39
CA LYS A 87 6.24 -2.43 -6.74
C LYS A 87 6.39 -3.95 -6.77
N GLU A 88 7.11 -4.50 -5.80
CA GLU A 88 7.29 -5.95 -5.71
C GLU A 88 5.96 -6.67 -5.46
N GLU A 89 5.11 -6.10 -4.63
CA GLU A 89 3.80 -6.69 -4.34
C GLU A 89 2.88 -6.63 -5.56
N ILE A 90 2.92 -5.53 -6.32
CA ILE A 90 2.09 -5.35 -7.53
C ILE A 90 2.43 -6.39 -8.60
N LYS A 91 3.67 -6.86 -8.66
CA LYS A 91 4.07 -7.93 -9.60
C LYS A 91 3.29 -9.22 -9.38
N LYS A 92 2.75 -9.43 -8.18
CA LYS A 92 1.94 -10.61 -7.84
C LYS A 92 0.46 -10.43 -8.19
N CYS A 93 0.06 -9.28 -8.71
CA CYS A 93 -1.33 -8.90 -8.90
C CYS A 93 -1.69 -8.75 -10.37
N GLU A 94 -2.98 -8.94 -10.66
CA GLU A 94 -3.59 -8.50 -11.90
C GLU A 94 -4.46 -7.29 -11.62
N ILE A 95 -4.61 -6.41 -12.63
CA ILE A 95 -5.55 -5.29 -12.54
C ILE A 95 -6.91 -5.78 -13.04
N VAL A 96 -7.93 -5.60 -12.21
CA VAL A 96 -9.31 -5.91 -12.55
C VAL A 96 -10.20 -4.75 -12.11
N CYS A 97 -11.34 -4.57 -12.76
CA CYS A 97 -12.31 -3.58 -12.30
C CYS A 97 -13.00 -4.07 -11.03
N ALA A 98 -13.64 -3.16 -10.31
CA ALA A 98 -14.30 -3.48 -9.04
C ALA A 98 -15.32 -4.60 -9.19
N ASN A 99 -16.09 -4.61 -10.29
CA ASN A 99 -17.07 -5.66 -10.55
C ASN A 99 -16.43 -7.03 -10.75
N CYS A 100 -15.42 -7.10 -11.62
CA CYS A 100 -14.72 -8.36 -11.89
C CYS A 100 -13.98 -8.85 -10.64
N HIS A 101 -13.43 -7.94 -9.84
CA HIS A 101 -12.78 -8.31 -8.58
C HIS A 101 -13.79 -8.95 -7.62
N ARG A 102 -14.98 -8.38 -7.53
CA ARG A 102 -16.06 -8.94 -6.71
C ARG A 102 -16.50 -10.32 -7.22
N GLU A 103 -16.59 -10.49 -8.54
CA GLU A 103 -16.90 -11.79 -9.15
C GLU A 103 -15.86 -12.84 -8.81
N ARG A 104 -14.56 -12.49 -8.92
CA ARG A 104 -13.48 -13.39 -8.53
C ARG A 104 -13.56 -13.79 -7.07
N THR A 105 -13.85 -12.85 -6.19
CA THR A 105 -13.99 -13.10 -4.76
C THR A 105 -15.14 -14.07 -4.50
N TYR A 106 -16.27 -13.83 -5.14
CA TYR A 106 -17.44 -14.70 -5.04
C TYR A 106 -17.12 -16.12 -5.51
N GLU A 107 -16.50 -16.27 -6.67
CA GLU A 107 -16.12 -17.56 -7.24
C GLU A 107 -15.15 -18.31 -6.32
N ARG A 108 -14.19 -17.62 -5.72
CA ARG A 108 -13.25 -18.21 -4.77
C ARG A 108 -13.94 -18.73 -3.52
N GLN A 109 -14.96 -18.02 -3.04
CA GLN A 109 -15.76 -18.44 -1.90
C GLN A 109 -16.60 -19.66 -2.23
N GLN A 110 -17.17 -19.74 -3.43
CA GLN A 110 -17.99 -20.88 -3.87
C GLN A 110 -17.12 -22.09 -4.21
N GLY A 111 -15.98 -21.86 -4.82
CA GLY A 111 -15.07 -22.93 -5.26
C GLY A 111 -14.01 -23.31 -4.26
N ALA A 112 -14.03 -22.78 -3.04
CA ALA A 112 -13.03 -23.01 -2.02
C ALA A 112 -13.16 -24.36 -1.31
N SER A 113 -13.99 -25.20 -1.82
CA SER A 113 -14.14 -26.56 -1.29
C SER A 113 -12.91 -27.42 -1.54
#